data_e8d885ee6d450f5fff8f3f7d7d2cb3c8
#
_entry.id   e8d885ee6d450f5fff8f3f7d7d2cb3c8
#
_cell.length_a   1.000
_cell.length_b   1.000
_cell.length_c   1.000
_cell.angle_alpha   90.00
_cell.angle_beta   90.00
_cell.angle_gamma   90.00
#
_symmetry.space_group_name_H-M   'P 1'
#
loop_
_entity.id
_entity.type
_entity.pdbx_description
1 polymer ?
#
loop_
_entity_poly.entity_id
_entity_poly.type
_entity_poly.pdbx_seq_one_letter_code
_entity_poly.pdbx_strand_id
1 'polypeptide(L)'
;MNLKKIPSNRIRKLRTLSLGKEEYTFCDFKDGSLRELIDLCSNDYFGLSRDPEVINAAYEITLTEGLGSGSSRFISGSRPIHKLLESQLSKWLNKDSILLFPSGFQANIAAIEALADKSSIIIADKLIHNSLLIGAKASGAKLVRFLHNNLQDLESKLMKLSLIHI
;
A
#
# COMPACT_ATOMS: atom_id res chain seq x y z
N MET A 1 10.32 -14.23 28.93
CA MET A 1 9.83 -13.16 28.03
C MET A 1 8.30 -13.07 28.22
N ASN A 2 7.79 -12.05 28.91
CA ASN A 2 6.34 -11.90 29.15
C ASN A 2 5.72 -11.38 27.85
N LEU A 3 5.16 -12.27 27.05
CA LEU A 3 4.34 -11.89 25.90
C LEU A 3 3.10 -11.14 26.44
N LYS A 4 2.99 -9.85 26.13
CA LYS A 4 1.78 -9.08 26.43
C LYS A 4 0.57 -9.81 25.82
N LYS A 5 -0.38 -10.25 26.66
CA LYS A 5 -1.63 -10.85 26.18
C LYS A 5 -2.33 -9.86 25.24
N ILE A 6 -2.44 -10.23 23.97
CA ILE A 6 -3.19 -9.44 22.99
C ILE A 6 -4.69 -9.58 23.33
N PRO A 7 -5.42 -8.47 23.53
CA PRO A 7 -6.87 -8.52 23.76
C PRO A 7 -7.58 -9.28 22.62
N SER A 8 -8.58 -10.08 22.94
CA SER A 8 -9.28 -10.94 21.98
C SER A 8 -9.85 -10.18 20.77
N ASN A 9 -10.32 -8.95 20.99
CA ASN A 9 -10.82 -8.05 19.92
C ASN A 9 -9.72 -7.52 18.98
N ARG A 10 -8.45 -7.74 19.31
CA ARG A 10 -7.29 -7.37 18.46
C ARG A 10 -6.64 -8.56 17.77
N ILE A 11 -7.10 -9.77 18.06
CA ILE A 11 -6.60 -10.98 17.41
C ILE A 11 -7.18 -11.03 15.99
N ARG A 12 -6.30 -11.04 15.00
CA ARG A 12 -6.66 -11.22 13.57
C ARG A 12 -6.38 -12.67 13.19
N LYS A 13 -7.35 -13.29 12.52
CA LYS A 13 -7.19 -14.63 11.93
C LYS A 13 -7.15 -14.50 10.43
N LEU A 14 -6.17 -15.13 9.79
CA LEU A 14 -6.14 -15.24 8.35
C LEU A 14 -7.24 -16.22 7.91
N ARG A 15 -7.95 -15.85 6.86
CA ARG A 15 -8.88 -16.73 6.15
C ARG A 15 -8.28 -17.05 4.80
N THR A 16 -8.30 -18.32 4.43
CA THR A 16 -7.89 -18.76 3.11
C THR A 16 -9.13 -18.86 2.25
N LEU A 17 -9.19 -18.05 1.20
CA LEU A 17 -10.28 -18.02 0.25
C LEU A 17 -9.75 -18.40 -1.12
N SER A 18 -10.49 -19.23 -1.86
CA SER A 18 -10.22 -19.52 -3.26
C SER A 18 -11.03 -18.60 -4.15
N LEU A 19 -10.56 -18.36 -5.37
CA LEU A 19 -11.36 -17.61 -6.35
C LEU A 19 -12.65 -18.36 -6.67
N GLY A 20 -13.76 -17.64 -6.71
CA GLY A 20 -15.05 -18.16 -7.12
C GLY A 20 -15.16 -18.31 -8.64
N LYS A 21 -16.30 -18.81 -9.09
CA LYS A 21 -16.61 -18.94 -10.53
C LYS A 21 -16.84 -17.58 -11.18
N GLU A 22 -17.54 -16.70 -10.47
CA GLU A 22 -17.81 -15.35 -10.93
C GLU A 22 -16.63 -14.42 -10.61
N GLU A 23 -16.52 -13.32 -11.34
CA GLU A 23 -15.38 -12.40 -11.34
C GLU A 23 -15.10 -11.78 -9.96
N TYR A 24 -16.15 -11.51 -9.20
CA TYR A 24 -16.09 -10.86 -7.89
C TYR A 24 -16.49 -11.77 -6.74
N THR A 25 -16.25 -13.07 -6.88
CA THR A 25 -16.61 -14.04 -5.84
C THR A 25 -15.42 -14.81 -5.32
N PHE A 26 -15.51 -15.21 -4.05
CA PHE A 26 -14.60 -16.14 -3.40
C PHE A 26 -15.36 -17.37 -2.90
N CYS A 27 -14.64 -18.47 -2.86
CA CYS A 27 -15.10 -19.68 -2.22
C CYS A 27 -14.45 -19.82 -0.83
N ASP A 28 -15.28 -19.90 0.20
CA ASP A 28 -14.84 -20.19 1.57
C ASP A 28 -15.27 -21.62 1.95
N PHE A 29 -14.30 -22.39 2.44
CA PHE A 29 -14.58 -23.70 3.02
C PHE A 29 -14.83 -23.53 4.52
N LYS A 30 -16.09 -23.63 4.91
CA LYS A 30 -16.47 -23.63 6.31
C LYS A 30 -17.33 -24.85 6.60
N ASP A 31 -16.97 -25.59 7.63
CA ASP A 31 -17.71 -26.77 8.08
C ASP A 31 -17.92 -27.84 6.98
N GLY A 32 -16.92 -28.00 6.08
CA GLY A 32 -16.96 -28.95 4.98
C GLY A 32 -17.84 -28.56 3.81
N SER A 33 -18.47 -27.38 3.84
CA SER A 33 -19.29 -26.86 2.74
C SER A 33 -18.58 -25.73 2.01
N LEU A 34 -18.63 -25.76 0.67
CA LEU A 34 -18.18 -24.66 -0.19
C LEU A 34 -19.26 -23.58 -0.19
N ARG A 35 -18.88 -22.36 0.16
CA ARG A 35 -19.75 -21.18 0.08
C ARG A 35 -19.16 -20.18 -0.89
N GLU A 36 -19.94 -19.72 -1.82
CA GLU A 36 -19.57 -18.60 -2.68
C GLU A 36 -19.92 -17.28 -1.98
N LEU A 37 -18.97 -16.37 -1.93
CA LEU A 37 -19.06 -15.07 -1.25
C LEU A 37 -18.79 -13.97 -2.26
N ILE A 38 -19.52 -12.87 -2.18
CA ILE A 38 -19.24 -11.67 -2.96
C ILE A 38 -18.07 -10.94 -2.32
N ASP A 39 -17.07 -10.57 -3.11
CA ASP A 39 -15.90 -9.84 -2.67
C ASP A 39 -16.15 -8.33 -2.71
N LEU A 40 -16.42 -7.75 -1.54
CA LEU A 40 -16.52 -6.29 -1.36
C LEU A 40 -15.23 -5.66 -0.80
N CYS A 41 -14.15 -6.43 -0.70
CA CYS A 41 -12.89 -6.01 -0.10
C CYS A 41 -11.74 -5.90 -1.11
N SER A 42 -11.96 -6.35 -2.34
CA SER A 42 -10.95 -6.32 -3.40
C SER A 42 -10.63 -4.89 -3.83
N ASN A 43 -9.37 -4.65 -4.16
CA ASN A 43 -8.92 -3.47 -4.87
C ASN A 43 -8.89 -3.67 -6.40
N ASP A 44 -9.21 -4.86 -6.87
CA ASP A 44 -9.29 -5.21 -8.30
C ASP A 44 -10.65 -4.80 -8.88
N TYR A 45 -10.89 -3.48 -8.93
CA TYR A 45 -12.18 -2.90 -9.31
C TYR A 45 -12.62 -3.22 -10.75
N PHE A 46 -11.69 -3.57 -11.63
CA PHE A 46 -11.95 -3.88 -13.04
C PHE A 46 -11.75 -5.35 -13.38
N GLY A 47 -11.48 -6.22 -12.39
CA GLY A 47 -11.24 -7.64 -12.62
C GLY A 47 -9.97 -7.96 -13.41
N LEU A 48 -9.05 -7.00 -13.54
CA LEU A 48 -7.84 -7.12 -14.38
C LEU A 48 -6.89 -8.24 -13.92
N SER A 49 -6.95 -8.65 -12.68
CA SER A 49 -6.16 -9.78 -12.19
C SER A 49 -6.52 -11.12 -12.85
N ARG A 50 -7.69 -11.20 -13.46
CA ARG A 50 -8.22 -12.38 -14.15
C ARG A 50 -8.40 -12.18 -15.66
N ASP A 51 -8.05 -11.00 -16.16
CA ASP A 51 -8.15 -10.66 -17.57
C ASP A 51 -7.16 -11.50 -18.39
N PRO A 52 -7.62 -12.23 -19.42
CA PRO A 52 -6.77 -13.08 -20.22
C PRO A 52 -5.67 -12.33 -20.97
N GLU A 53 -5.90 -11.10 -21.42
CA GLU A 53 -4.88 -10.30 -22.11
C GLU A 53 -3.76 -9.90 -21.14
N VAL A 54 -4.11 -9.49 -19.92
CA VAL A 54 -3.15 -9.15 -18.87
C VAL A 54 -2.33 -10.37 -18.45
N ILE A 55 -3.01 -11.54 -18.28
CA ILE A 55 -2.35 -12.79 -17.92
C ILE A 55 -1.38 -13.24 -19.02
N ASN A 56 -1.82 -13.21 -20.28
CA ASN A 56 -0.98 -13.61 -21.41
C ASN A 56 0.23 -12.68 -21.57
N ALA A 57 0.05 -11.37 -21.46
CA ALA A 57 1.17 -10.41 -21.51
C ALA A 57 2.19 -10.67 -20.39
N ALA A 58 1.73 -10.94 -19.16
CA ALA A 58 2.60 -11.31 -18.06
C ALA A 58 3.33 -12.62 -18.30
N TYR A 59 2.67 -13.61 -18.89
CA TYR A 59 3.25 -14.91 -19.27
C TYR A 59 4.38 -14.74 -20.29
N GLU A 60 4.15 -14.00 -21.37
CA GLU A 60 5.15 -13.74 -22.42
C GLU A 60 6.41 -13.05 -21.86
N ILE A 61 6.22 -12.04 -21.02
CA ILE A 61 7.36 -11.39 -20.34
C ILE A 61 8.09 -12.36 -19.41
N THR A 62 7.36 -13.24 -18.74
CA THR A 62 7.95 -14.23 -17.84
C THR A 62 8.82 -15.25 -18.61
N LEU A 63 8.41 -15.64 -19.82
CA LEU A 63 9.22 -16.55 -20.66
C LEU A 63 10.55 -15.92 -21.11
N THR A 64 10.57 -14.61 -21.32
CA THR A 64 11.76 -13.90 -21.84
C THR A 64 12.67 -13.36 -20.73
N GLU A 65 12.10 -12.81 -19.66
CA GLU A 65 12.83 -12.11 -18.60
C GLU A 65 12.99 -12.97 -17.32
N GLY A 66 12.25 -14.06 -17.22
CA GLY A 66 12.17 -14.89 -16.02
C GLY A 66 11.26 -14.30 -14.94
N LEU A 67 11.20 -15.01 -13.80
CA LEU A 67 10.42 -14.59 -12.63
C LEU A 67 11.26 -13.76 -11.68
N GLY A 68 10.73 -12.59 -11.29
CA GLY A 68 11.33 -11.69 -10.33
C GLY A 68 12.63 -11.04 -10.82
N SER A 69 13.19 -10.21 -9.97
CA SER A 69 14.39 -9.42 -10.34
C SER A 69 15.70 -10.08 -9.96
N GLY A 70 15.68 -11.05 -9.04
CA GLY A 70 16.86 -11.78 -8.55
C GLY A 70 17.83 -10.95 -7.70
N SER A 71 17.70 -9.63 -7.69
CA SER A 71 18.58 -8.71 -6.96
C SER A 71 17.88 -7.35 -6.72
N SER A 72 18.50 -6.49 -5.88
CA SER A 72 18.11 -5.10 -5.76
C SER A 72 18.26 -4.38 -7.12
N ARG A 73 17.33 -3.44 -7.41
CA ARG A 73 17.36 -2.61 -8.64
C ARG A 73 18.66 -1.80 -8.79
N PHE A 74 19.29 -1.39 -7.69
CA PHE A 74 20.56 -0.66 -7.71
C PHE A 74 21.78 -1.54 -8.05
N ILE A 75 21.65 -2.85 -7.92
CA ILE A 75 22.75 -3.78 -8.22
C ILE A 75 22.55 -4.35 -9.62
N SER A 76 21.77 -5.42 -9.76
CA SER A 76 21.53 -6.12 -11.03
C SER A 76 20.05 -6.45 -11.28
N GLY A 77 19.14 -6.02 -10.40
CA GLY A 77 17.71 -6.33 -10.47
C GLY A 77 16.86 -5.34 -11.27
N SER A 78 17.46 -4.32 -11.91
CA SER A 78 16.71 -3.44 -12.81
C SER A 78 16.57 -4.08 -14.19
N ARG A 79 15.33 -4.42 -14.57
CA ARG A 79 15.00 -5.07 -15.82
C ARG A 79 14.47 -4.06 -16.84
N PRO A 80 14.56 -4.36 -18.17
CA PRO A 80 13.99 -3.50 -19.22
C PRO A 80 12.50 -3.18 -18.99
N ILE A 81 11.72 -4.14 -18.51
CA ILE A 81 10.30 -3.98 -18.25
C ILE A 81 10.00 -2.91 -17.18
N HIS A 82 10.88 -2.73 -16.18
CA HIS A 82 10.71 -1.66 -15.19
C HIS A 82 10.79 -0.28 -15.85
N LYS A 83 11.80 -0.05 -16.73
CA LYS A 83 11.94 1.23 -17.45
C LYS A 83 10.78 1.48 -18.41
N LEU A 84 10.32 0.44 -19.09
CA LEU A 84 9.17 0.53 -19.98
C LEU A 84 7.94 0.97 -19.21
N LEU A 85 7.63 0.32 -18.10
CA LEU A 85 6.47 0.64 -17.26
C LEU A 85 6.58 2.07 -16.68
N GLU A 86 7.75 2.45 -16.13
CA GLU A 86 7.99 3.80 -15.62
C GLU A 86 7.76 4.87 -16.71
N SER A 87 8.23 4.62 -17.92
CA SER A 87 8.04 5.53 -19.07
C SER A 87 6.57 5.63 -19.49
N GLN A 88 5.85 4.51 -19.54
CA GLN A 88 4.43 4.51 -19.91
C GLN A 88 3.58 5.20 -18.85
N LEU A 89 3.83 4.93 -17.58
CA LEU A 89 3.14 5.59 -16.47
C LEU A 89 3.43 7.08 -16.41
N SER A 90 4.67 7.51 -16.69
CA SER A 90 5.07 8.92 -16.78
C SER A 90 4.23 9.65 -17.82
N LYS A 91 4.09 9.08 -19.01
CA LYS A 91 3.25 9.64 -20.09
C LYS A 91 1.77 9.66 -19.69
N TRP A 92 1.25 8.54 -19.20
CA TRP A 92 -0.16 8.41 -18.83
C TRP A 92 -0.58 9.39 -17.73
N LEU A 93 0.26 9.52 -16.68
CA LEU A 93 -0.01 10.39 -15.53
C LEU A 93 0.46 11.84 -15.74
N ASN A 94 1.09 12.15 -16.90
CA ASN A 94 1.70 13.44 -17.21
C ASN A 94 2.63 13.92 -16.08
N LYS A 95 3.60 13.06 -15.71
CA LYS A 95 4.62 13.32 -14.70
C LYS A 95 6.01 13.16 -15.31
N ASP A 96 6.97 13.97 -14.85
CA ASP A 96 8.34 13.95 -15.38
C ASP A 96 9.04 12.62 -15.11
N SER A 97 8.75 11.99 -13.99
CA SER A 97 9.34 10.70 -13.62
C SER A 97 8.42 9.89 -12.73
N ILE A 98 8.62 8.57 -12.76
CA ILE A 98 7.91 7.59 -11.94
C ILE A 98 8.94 6.69 -11.26
N LEU A 99 8.66 6.32 -10.02
CA LEU A 99 9.41 5.31 -9.28
C LEU A 99 8.49 4.17 -8.88
N LEU A 100 8.84 2.95 -9.28
CA LEU A 100 8.08 1.75 -8.96
C LEU A 100 8.51 1.16 -7.62
N PHE A 101 7.53 0.74 -6.83
CA PHE A 101 7.72 0.02 -5.57
C PHE A 101 7.00 -1.32 -5.62
N PRO A 102 7.51 -2.36 -4.94
CA PRO A 102 6.88 -3.68 -4.92
C PRO A 102 5.56 -3.70 -4.10
N SER A 103 5.30 -2.66 -3.32
CA SER A 103 4.04 -2.49 -2.60
C SER A 103 3.78 -1.03 -2.24
N GLY A 104 2.50 -0.65 -2.14
CA GLY A 104 2.10 0.67 -1.63
C GLY A 104 2.54 0.91 -0.18
N PHE A 105 2.71 -0.15 0.60
CA PHE A 105 3.24 -0.05 1.96
C PHE A 105 4.66 0.51 1.97
N GLN A 106 5.54 -0.03 1.12
CA GLN A 106 6.92 0.46 0.98
C GLN A 106 6.98 1.85 0.34
N ALA A 107 6.14 2.11 -0.67
CA ALA A 107 6.04 3.43 -1.29
C ALA A 107 5.68 4.50 -0.27
N ASN A 108 4.70 4.25 0.60
CA ASN A 108 4.29 5.19 1.64
C ASN A 108 5.42 5.48 2.65
N ILE A 109 6.14 4.45 3.10
CA ILE A 109 7.26 4.64 4.02
C ILE A 109 8.35 5.47 3.36
N ALA A 110 8.79 5.07 2.18
CA ALA A 110 9.87 5.74 1.45
C ALA A 110 9.51 7.20 1.11
N ALA A 111 8.28 7.49 0.70
CA ALA A 111 7.83 8.84 0.42
C ALA A 111 7.88 9.73 1.67
N ILE A 112 7.41 9.25 2.81
CA ILE A 112 7.47 10.02 4.06
C ILE A 112 8.91 10.26 4.52
N GLU A 113 9.78 9.25 4.46
CA GLU A 113 11.20 9.40 4.83
C GLU A 113 11.96 10.35 3.89
N ALA A 114 11.58 10.39 2.61
CA ALA A 114 12.19 11.32 1.65
C ALA A 114 11.73 12.77 1.81
N LEU A 115 10.51 13.00 2.31
CA LEU A 115 9.87 14.32 2.38
C LEU A 115 9.92 14.95 3.78
N ALA A 116 10.21 14.17 4.82
CA ALA A 116 10.17 14.64 6.20
C ALA A 116 11.38 14.14 7.00
N ASP A 117 11.81 14.95 7.95
CA ASP A 117 12.92 14.69 8.85
C ASP A 117 12.58 15.13 10.29
N LYS A 118 13.60 15.18 11.17
CA LYS A 118 13.44 15.56 12.58
C LYS A 118 12.97 17.02 12.77
N SER A 119 13.15 17.88 11.77
CA SER A 119 12.71 19.29 11.79
C SER A 119 11.26 19.43 11.33
N SER A 120 10.70 18.39 10.73
CA SER A 120 9.36 18.38 10.13
C SER A 120 8.27 18.08 11.16
N ILE A 121 7.06 18.60 10.88
CA ILE A 121 5.84 18.23 11.60
C ILE A 121 4.89 17.57 10.63
N ILE A 122 4.48 16.34 10.93
CA ILE A 122 3.48 15.60 10.17
C ILE A 122 2.16 15.70 10.89
N ILE A 123 1.14 16.28 10.24
CA ILE A 123 -0.22 16.30 10.75
C ILE A 123 -1.01 15.21 10.05
N ALA A 124 -1.61 14.31 10.81
CA ALA A 124 -2.22 13.12 10.27
C ALA A 124 -3.57 12.82 10.91
N ASP A 125 -4.49 12.33 10.08
CA ASP A 125 -5.76 11.78 10.56
C ASP A 125 -5.54 10.63 11.54
N LYS A 126 -6.41 10.49 12.52
CA LYS A 126 -6.33 9.43 13.55
C LYS A 126 -6.41 8.01 12.95
N LEU A 127 -7.06 7.84 11.80
CA LEU A 127 -7.25 6.55 11.13
C LEU A 127 -6.40 6.38 9.87
N ILE A 128 -5.32 7.16 9.69
CA ILE A 128 -4.42 6.96 8.55
C ILE A 128 -3.89 5.54 8.50
N HIS A 129 -3.54 5.11 7.29
CA HIS A 129 -2.97 3.80 7.08
C HIS A 129 -1.67 3.60 7.88
N ASN A 130 -1.47 2.38 8.39
CA ASN A 130 -0.34 2.05 9.27
C ASN A 130 1.04 2.32 8.63
N SER A 131 1.19 2.16 7.32
CA SER A 131 2.44 2.46 6.62
C SER A 131 2.86 3.92 6.75
N LEU A 132 1.90 4.86 6.72
CA LEU A 132 2.16 6.29 6.91
C LEU A 132 2.59 6.59 8.36
N LEU A 133 2.01 5.89 9.34
CA LEU A 133 2.46 6.01 10.75
C LEU A 133 3.89 5.49 10.93
N ILE A 134 4.23 4.40 10.26
CA ILE A 134 5.59 3.83 10.30
C ILE A 134 6.58 4.78 9.62
N GLY A 135 6.25 5.31 8.44
CA GLY A 135 7.07 6.30 7.73
C GLY A 135 7.30 7.56 8.57
N ALA A 136 6.24 8.11 9.18
CA ALA A 136 6.34 9.26 10.07
C ALA A 136 7.25 8.99 11.28
N LYS A 137 7.20 7.81 11.85
CA LYS A 137 8.09 7.41 12.94
C LYS A 137 9.53 7.23 12.46
N ALA A 138 9.73 6.65 11.30
CA ALA A 138 11.06 6.39 10.73
C ALA A 138 11.78 7.68 10.31
N SER A 139 11.06 8.67 9.75
CA SER A 139 11.61 10.00 9.43
C SER A 139 12.09 10.79 10.65
N GLY A 140 11.62 10.44 11.85
CA GLY A 140 11.90 11.18 13.08
C GLY A 140 11.10 12.47 13.24
N ALA A 141 10.18 12.78 12.32
CA ALA A 141 9.32 13.94 12.37
C ALA A 141 8.36 13.92 13.57
N LYS A 142 7.98 15.09 14.04
CA LYS A 142 6.95 15.23 15.08
C LYS A 142 5.58 14.89 14.51
N LEU A 143 4.96 13.82 15.00
CA LEU A 143 3.61 13.42 14.57
C LEU A 143 2.54 14.05 15.45
N VAL A 144 1.65 14.83 14.83
CA VAL A 144 0.44 15.41 15.44
C VAL A 144 -0.79 14.76 14.81
N ARG A 145 -1.69 14.22 15.62
CA ARG A 145 -2.89 13.53 15.12
C ARG A 145 -4.14 14.34 15.40
N PHE A 146 -5.02 14.42 14.42
CA PHE A 146 -6.36 15.01 14.55
C PHE A 146 -7.45 13.94 14.44
N LEU A 147 -8.64 14.26 14.94
CA LEU A 147 -9.80 13.35 14.94
C LEU A 147 -10.23 13.04 13.51
N HIS A 148 -10.63 11.77 13.29
CA HIS A 148 -11.01 11.28 11.96
C HIS A 148 -12.06 12.17 11.29
N ASN A 149 -11.74 12.62 10.06
CA ASN A 149 -12.59 13.51 9.25
C ASN A 149 -13.07 14.78 9.95
N ASN A 150 -12.36 15.26 10.98
CA ASN A 150 -12.73 16.45 11.75
C ASN A 150 -11.86 17.64 11.33
N LEU A 151 -12.41 18.51 10.46
CA LEU A 151 -11.72 19.69 9.94
C LEU A 151 -11.50 20.76 11.03
N GLN A 152 -12.39 20.89 11.99
CA GLN A 152 -12.25 21.85 13.10
C GLN A 152 -11.07 21.45 14.02
N ASP A 153 -10.90 20.15 14.30
CA ASP A 153 -9.75 19.69 15.07
C ASP A 153 -8.44 19.84 14.29
N LEU A 154 -8.47 19.60 12.98
CA LEU A 154 -7.31 19.86 12.09
C LEU A 154 -6.91 21.33 12.13
N GLU A 155 -7.84 22.25 11.94
CA GLU A 155 -7.60 23.69 11.99
C GLU A 155 -7.05 24.13 13.35
N SER A 156 -7.64 23.65 14.45
CA SER A 156 -7.15 23.91 15.80
C SER A 156 -5.70 23.45 16.01
N LYS A 157 -5.31 22.29 15.44
CA LYS A 157 -3.92 21.79 15.49
C LYS A 157 -2.98 22.67 14.67
N LEU A 158 -3.40 23.07 13.47
CA LEU A 158 -2.62 23.97 12.59
C LEU A 158 -2.38 25.33 13.25
N MET A 159 -3.41 25.95 13.81
CA MET A 159 -3.27 27.23 14.52
C MET A 159 -2.33 27.15 15.71
N LYS A 160 -2.40 26.09 16.51
CA LYS A 160 -1.47 25.88 17.63
C LYS A 160 -0.01 25.74 17.19
N LEU A 161 0.23 25.14 16.03
CA LEU A 161 1.56 25.00 15.48
C LEU A 161 2.08 26.32 14.89
N SER A 162 1.23 27.09 14.23
CA SER A 162 1.55 28.43 13.70
C SER A 162 1.97 29.41 14.79
N LEU A 163 1.35 29.36 15.96
CA LEU A 163 1.67 30.24 17.10
C LEU A 163 3.03 29.94 17.76
N ILE A 164 3.63 28.79 17.46
CA ILE A 164 4.96 28.40 18.01
C ILE A 164 6.10 28.98 17.13
N HIS A 165 5.81 29.51 15.96
CA HIS A 165 6.78 30.01 14.97
C HIS A 165 6.76 31.54 14.78
N ILE A 166 6.18 32.27 15.73
CA ILE A 166 6.24 33.75 15.75
C ILE A 166 7.27 34.20 16.77
#